data_a6a2d329b9a4c3dd81130a048aa0e315
#
_entry.id   a6a2d329b9a4c3dd81130a048aa0e315
#
_cell.length_a   1.000
_cell.length_b   1.000
_cell.length_c   1.000
_cell.angle_alpha   90.00
_cell.angle_beta   90.00
_cell.angle_gamma   90.00
#
_symmetry.space_group_name_H-M   'P 1'
#
loop_
_entity.id
_entity.type
_entity.pdbx_description
1 polymer ?
#
loop_
_entity_poly.entity_id
_entity_poly.type
_entity_poly.pdbx_seq_one_letter_code
_entity_poly.pdbx_strand_id
1 'polypeptide(L)'
;MNKNDERILVIGKEVFDKTGLTEEMLSVPVRVPESVEDQQDMVGFLNDAWEVAGKVKRRGDVEEDTTYLQPIPYTVLSQGDKYFTYTRLEGGGESRLHGKSSIGVGGHQNEVEQYWNFEHIMAVNNSRELEEEVLIKNEYGEEIQSHYKLAKQSVILGLIYSQETEVDSVHLGVLN
;
A
#
# COMPACT_ATOMS: atom_id res chain seq x y z
N MET A 1 -15.26 13.29 7.66
CA MET A 1 -14.71 12.52 8.79
C MET A 1 -13.28 13.02 9.00
N ASN A 2 -12.80 13.16 10.23
CA ASN A 2 -11.40 13.51 10.46
C ASN A 2 -10.53 12.32 10.09
N LYS A 3 -9.46 12.53 9.31
CA LYS A 3 -8.53 11.45 8.91
C LYS A 3 -8.00 10.63 10.09
N ASN A 4 -7.78 11.27 11.23
CA ASN A 4 -7.34 10.58 12.45
C ASN A 4 -8.37 9.60 13.03
N ASP A 5 -9.65 9.70 12.63
CA ASP A 5 -10.72 8.81 13.10
C ASP A 5 -10.97 7.63 12.15
N GLU A 6 -10.26 7.58 11.02
CA GLU A 6 -10.31 6.44 10.10
C GLU A 6 -9.86 5.16 10.82
N ARG A 7 -10.55 4.06 10.49
CA ARG A 7 -10.18 2.72 10.97
C ARG A 7 -9.34 2.07 9.89
N ILE A 8 -8.06 1.90 10.18
CA ILE A 8 -7.09 1.40 9.22
C ILE A 8 -6.53 0.03 9.62
N LEU A 9 -6.05 -0.70 8.63
CA LEU A 9 -5.38 -1.96 8.83
C LEU A 9 -3.93 -1.73 9.25
N VAL A 10 -3.48 -2.51 10.22
CA VAL A 10 -2.09 -2.54 10.68
C VAL A 10 -1.65 -3.98 10.89
N ILE A 11 -0.36 -4.24 10.77
CA ILE A 11 0.28 -5.52 11.09
C ILE A 11 1.20 -5.28 12.29
N GLY A 12 1.00 -6.02 13.37
CA GLY A 12 1.89 -5.94 14.53
C GLY A 12 3.29 -6.46 14.17
N LYS A 13 4.34 -5.77 14.62
CA LYS A 13 5.74 -6.17 14.35
C LYS A 13 6.12 -7.50 15.01
N GLU A 14 5.32 -8.01 15.93
CA GLU A 14 5.44 -9.39 16.43
C GLU A 14 5.36 -10.46 15.30
N VAL A 15 4.93 -10.06 14.11
CA VAL A 15 4.95 -10.94 12.92
C VAL A 15 6.37 -11.42 12.60
N PHE A 16 7.39 -10.60 12.81
CA PHE A 16 8.78 -10.96 12.55
C PHE A 16 9.21 -12.18 13.37
N ASP A 17 8.86 -12.20 14.65
CA ASP A 17 9.17 -13.32 15.55
C ASP A 17 8.42 -14.61 15.18
N LYS A 18 7.22 -14.47 14.62
CA LYS A 18 6.32 -15.60 14.36
C LYS A 18 6.49 -16.22 12.97
N THR A 19 6.89 -15.45 11.97
CA THR A 19 7.00 -15.89 10.58
C THR A 19 8.44 -16.15 10.14
N GLY A 20 9.43 -15.81 10.99
CA GLY A 20 10.85 -15.91 10.65
C GLY A 20 11.31 -14.81 9.67
N LEU A 21 10.44 -13.89 9.28
CA LEU A 21 10.83 -12.69 8.57
C LEU A 21 11.58 -11.78 9.53
N THR A 22 12.73 -11.28 9.13
CA THR A 22 13.48 -10.32 9.93
C THR A 22 13.33 -8.91 9.34
N GLU A 23 13.45 -7.90 10.18
CA GLU A 23 13.54 -6.50 9.71
C GLU A 23 14.69 -6.33 8.70
N GLU A 24 15.76 -7.13 8.84
CA GLU A 24 16.89 -7.15 7.92
C GLU A 24 16.50 -7.65 6.52
N MET A 25 15.56 -8.58 6.41
CA MET A 25 15.02 -9.03 5.11
C MET A 25 14.15 -7.96 4.44
N LEU A 26 13.58 -7.02 5.20
CA LEU A 26 12.86 -5.86 4.70
C LEU A 26 13.76 -4.62 4.56
N SER A 27 14.97 -4.63 5.10
CA SER A 27 15.88 -3.48 5.11
C SER A 27 16.50 -3.13 3.75
N VAL A 28 16.28 -3.95 2.74
CA VAL A 28 16.47 -3.53 1.35
C VAL A 28 15.30 -2.61 1.01
N PRO A 29 15.52 -1.32 0.68
CA PRO A 29 14.45 -0.33 0.50
C PRO A 29 13.35 -0.74 -0.47
N VAL A 30 13.68 -1.59 -1.44
CA VAL A 30 12.71 -2.21 -2.36
C VAL A 30 13.10 -3.66 -2.56
N ARG A 31 12.27 -4.59 -2.11
CA ARG A 31 12.43 -6.00 -2.44
C ARG A 31 11.55 -6.32 -3.65
N VAL A 32 12.18 -6.51 -4.80
CA VAL A 32 11.49 -6.88 -6.04
C VAL A 32 11.62 -8.38 -6.24
N PRO A 33 10.53 -9.12 -6.49
CA PRO A 33 10.60 -10.55 -6.78
C PRO A 33 11.35 -10.79 -8.11
N GLU A 34 12.25 -11.77 -8.11
CA GLU A 34 13.03 -12.13 -9.31
C GLU A 34 12.32 -13.18 -10.17
N SER A 35 11.29 -13.83 -9.62
CA SER A 35 10.50 -14.87 -10.28
C SER A 35 9.02 -14.82 -9.93
N VAL A 36 8.19 -15.57 -10.66
CA VAL A 36 6.78 -15.76 -10.34
C VAL A 36 6.61 -16.49 -9.00
N GLU A 37 7.52 -17.39 -8.66
CA GLU A 37 7.52 -18.11 -7.39
C GLU A 37 7.78 -17.13 -6.23
N ASP A 38 8.81 -16.28 -6.32
CA ASP A 38 9.10 -15.24 -5.33
C ASP A 38 7.92 -14.29 -5.13
N GLN A 39 7.17 -13.99 -6.19
CA GLN A 39 5.97 -13.16 -6.12
C GLN A 39 4.85 -13.86 -5.35
N GLN A 40 4.62 -15.17 -5.61
CA GLN A 40 3.63 -15.95 -4.87
C GLN A 40 4.02 -16.09 -3.40
N ASP A 41 5.29 -16.24 -3.10
CA ASP A 41 5.82 -16.28 -1.73
C ASP A 41 5.59 -14.95 -1.02
N MET A 42 5.75 -13.82 -1.71
CA MET A 42 5.49 -12.49 -1.15
C MET A 42 4.00 -12.27 -0.84
N VAL A 43 3.11 -12.69 -1.74
CA VAL A 43 1.65 -12.66 -1.51
C VAL A 43 1.27 -13.57 -0.35
N GLY A 44 1.80 -14.78 -0.32
CA GLY A 44 1.64 -15.73 0.78
C GLY A 44 2.07 -15.12 2.10
N PHE A 45 3.27 -14.54 2.14
CA PHE A 45 3.78 -13.84 3.32
C PHE A 45 2.83 -12.74 3.82
N LEU A 46 2.32 -11.88 2.94
CA LEU A 46 1.40 -10.80 3.34
C LEU A 46 0.08 -11.35 3.90
N ASN A 47 -0.44 -12.43 3.33
CA ASN A 47 -1.63 -13.12 3.85
C ASN A 47 -1.35 -13.71 5.25
N ASP A 48 -0.24 -14.43 5.41
CA ASP A 48 0.15 -15.04 6.69
C ASP A 48 0.41 -13.96 7.76
N ALA A 49 1.09 -12.88 7.38
CA ALA A 49 1.35 -11.75 8.27
C ALA A 49 0.04 -11.10 8.76
N TRP A 50 -0.93 -10.95 7.86
CA TRP A 50 -2.25 -10.44 8.21
C TRP A 50 -3.01 -11.41 9.13
N GLU A 51 -3.02 -12.69 8.82
CA GLU A 51 -3.70 -13.71 9.62
C GLU A 51 -3.13 -13.80 11.05
N VAL A 52 -1.81 -13.68 11.19
CA VAL A 52 -1.10 -13.85 12.46
C VAL A 52 -1.10 -12.59 13.32
N ALA A 53 -0.94 -11.41 12.72
CA ALA A 53 -0.69 -10.16 13.43
C ALA A 53 -1.54 -8.97 12.93
N GLY A 54 -2.45 -9.20 12.00
CA GLY A 54 -3.33 -8.18 11.45
C GLY A 54 -4.33 -7.66 12.49
N LYS A 55 -4.52 -6.35 12.53
CA LYS A 55 -5.45 -5.66 13.42
C LYS A 55 -6.06 -4.47 12.70
N VAL A 56 -7.23 -4.04 13.17
CA VAL A 56 -7.82 -2.77 12.78
C VAL A 56 -7.66 -1.78 13.92
N LYS A 57 -7.10 -0.63 13.65
CA LYS A 57 -6.81 0.43 14.62
C LYS A 57 -7.37 1.76 14.14
N ARG A 58 -7.57 2.70 15.08
CA ARG A 58 -7.83 4.09 14.74
C ARG A 58 -6.51 4.70 14.24
N ARG A 59 -6.54 5.38 13.10
CA ARG A 59 -5.35 5.93 12.44
C ARG A 59 -4.53 6.83 13.36
N GLY A 60 -5.17 7.78 14.05
CA GLY A 60 -4.48 8.70 14.94
C GLY A 60 -3.77 8.04 16.14
N ASP A 61 -4.08 6.77 16.45
CA ASP A 61 -3.44 6.04 17.55
C ASP A 61 -2.17 5.29 17.10
N VAL A 62 -1.94 5.20 15.78
CA VAL A 62 -0.84 4.39 15.21
C VAL A 62 0.11 5.16 14.27
N GLU A 63 -0.16 6.44 14.01
CA GLU A 63 0.69 7.29 13.16
C GLU A 63 2.15 7.40 13.65
N GLU A 64 2.35 7.25 14.97
CA GLU A 64 3.68 7.32 15.62
C GLU A 64 3.99 6.04 16.41
N ASP A 65 3.14 5.03 16.37
CA ASP A 65 3.33 3.78 17.10
C ASP A 65 4.16 2.79 16.28
N THR A 66 5.46 2.78 16.54
CA THR A 66 6.44 1.92 15.84
C THR A 66 6.28 0.42 16.12
N THR A 67 5.34 0.00 16.97
CA THR A 67 5.01 -1.43 17.18
C THR A 67 4.14 -2.02 16.08
N TYR A 68 3.61 -1.17 15.18
CA TYR A 68 2.81 -1.57 14.04
C TYR A 68 3.44 -1.12 12.72
N LEU A 69 3.15 -1.90 11.67
CA LEU A 69 3.34 -1.50 10.29
C LEU A 69 1.98 -1.24 9.65
N GLN A 70 1.84 -0.13 8.95
CA GLN A 70 0.68 0.25 8.17
C GLN A 70 0.94 -0.14 6.71
N PRO A 71 0.29 -1.20 6.18
CA PRO A 71 0.44 -1.55 4.78
C PRO A 71 -0.15 -0.45 3.89
N ILE A 72 0.67 0.10 3.03
CA ILE A 72 0.28 1.14 2.07
C ILE A 72 0.39 0.56 0.66
N PRO A 73 -0.72 0.27 -0.02
CA PRO A 73 -0.65 -0.02 -1.44
C PRO A 73 -0.05 1.17 -2.17
N TYR A 74 0.89 0.92 -3.04
CA TYR A 74 1.55 1.92 -3.87
C TYR A 74 1.47 1.47 -5.33
N THR A 75 0.40 1.91 -6.00
CA THR A 75 0.03 1.46 -7.33
C THR A 75 0.71 2.29 -8.41
N VAL A 76 1.52 1.66 -9.23
CA VAL A 76 2.16 2.27 -10.41
C VAL A 76 1.28 2.03 -11.63
N LEU A 77 0.83 3.10 -12.25
CA LEU A 77 0.05 3.05 -13.49
C LEU A 77 0.98 3.18 -14.70
N SER A 78 0.87 2.22 -15.61
CA SER A 78 1.68 2.21 -16.84
C SER A 78 0.83 2.00 -18.09
N GLN A 79 1.31 2.54 -19.21
CA GLN A 79 0.77 2.30 -20.55
C GLN A 79 1.93 2.09 -21.52
N GLY A 80 2.17 0.86 -21.92
CA GLY A 80 3.34 0.47 -22.69
C GLY A 80 4.62 0.74 -21.91
N ASP A 81 5.50 1.60 -22.46
CA ASP A 81 6.78 2.00 -21.87
C ASP A 81 6.71 3.30 -21.04
N LYS A 82 5.51 3.81 -20.79
CA LYS A 82 5.29 5.06 -20.06
C LYS A 82 4.68 4.79 -18.70
N TYR A 83 5.10 5.59 -17.72
CA TYR A 83 4.58 5.57 -16.37
C TYR A 83 3.86 6.87 -16.07
N PHE A 84 2.74 6.78 -15.36
CA PHE A 84 2.07 7.96 -14.82
C PHE A 84 2.94 8.59 -13.74
N THR A 85 3.09 9.91 -13.81
CA THR A 85 3.81 10.69 -12.79
C THR A 85 3.03 11.94 -12.45
N TYR A 86 3.10 12.36 -11.19
CA TYR A 86 2.48 13.60 -10.74
C TYR A 86 3.35 14.33 -9.73
N THR A 87 3.13 15.64 -9.59
CA THR A 87 3.81 16.47 -8.59
C THR A 87 2.80 16.84 -7.51
N ARG A 88 3.16 16.63 -6.24
CA ARG A 88 2.30 16.96 -5.10
C ARG A 88 2.25 18.47 -4.90
N LEU A 89 1.03 19.03 -4.91
CA LEU A 89 0.79 20.46 -4.74
C LEU A 89 0.70 20.83 -3.27
N GLU A 90 0.88 22.12 -2.96
CA GLU A 90 0.82 22.66 -1.58
C GLU A 90 -0.53 22.45 -0.88
N GLY A 91 -1.61 22.21 -1.61
CA GLY A 91 -2.93 21.87 -1.06
C GLY A 91 -3.11 20.41 -0.64
N GLY A 92 -2.13 19.53 -0.88
CA GLY A 92 -2.19 18.12 -0.50
C GLY A 92 -2.01 17.92 1.02
N GLY A 93 -2.55 16.80 1.52
CA GLY A 93 -2.60 16.54 2.97
C GLY A 93 -1.24 16.32 3.67
N GLU A 94 -0.18 15.93 2.94
CA GLU A 94 1.15 15.65 3.49
C GLU A 94 2.15 16.74 3.08
N SER A 95 2.34 17.74 3.95
CA SER A 95 3.16 18.91 3.64
C SER A 95 4.64 18.61 3.39
N ARG A 96 5.17 17.54 3.98
CA ARG A 96 6.57 17.10 3.79
C ARG A 96 6.88 16.62 2.37
N LEU A 97 5.84 16.32 1.60
CA LEU A 97 5.94 15.82 0.24
C LEU A 97 5.61 16.88 -0.83
N HIS A 98 5.27 18.11 -0.45
CA HIS A 98 4.96 19.19 -1.38
C HIS A 98 6.13 19.45 -2.34
N GLY A 99 5.82 19.63 -3.61
CA GLY A 99 6.80 19.84 -4.69
C GLY A 99 7.57 18.60 -5.13
N LYS A 100 7.42 17.46 -4.43
CA LYS A 100 8.03 16.19 -4.84
C LYS A 100 7.18 15.50 -5.89
N SER A 101 7.83 14.80 -6.83
CA SER A 101 7.17 13.95 -7.82
C SER A 101 6.97 12.55 -7.28
N SER A 102 5.87 11.92 -7.67
CA SER A 102 5.51 10.53 -7.35
C SER A 102 5.12 9.79 -8.63
N ILE A 103 5.41 8.50 -8.68
CA ILE A 103 5.00 7.59 -9.77
C ILE A 103 3.86 6.65 -9.34
N GLY A 104 3.55 6.60 -8.05
CA GLY A 104 2.53 5.71 -7.52
C GLY A 104 1.43 6.45 -6.78
N VAL A 105 0.24 5.88 -6.85
CA VAL A 105 -0.96 6.29 -6.12
C VAL A 105 -1.16 5.31 -4.97
N GLY A 106 -1.45 5.81 -3.78
CA GLY A 106 -1.67 4.95 -2.64
C GLY A 106 -2.06 5.70 -1.39
N GLY A 107 -2.59 4.96 -0.43
CA GLY A 107 -3.04 5.49 0.85
C GLY A 107 -3.25 4.39 1.87
N HIS A 108 -3.81 4.74 3.03
CA HIS A 108 -4.07 3.78 4.09
C HIS A 108 -5.14 2.76 3.69
N GLN A 109 -4.95 1.54 4.13
CA GLN A 109 -5.97 0.51 3.95
C GLN A 109 -7.03 0.63 5.03
N ASN A 110 -8.24 0.99 4.64
CA ASN A 110 -9.38 1.08 5.54
C ASN A 110 -9.98 -0.31 5.81
N GLU A 111 -10.65 -0.43 6.95
CA GLU A 111 -11.43 -1.62 7.31
C GLU A 111 -12.44 -1.96 6.20
N VAL A 112 -12.48 -3.23 5.81
CA VAL A 112 -13.40 -3.78 4.80
C VAL A 112 -14.38 -4.72 5.49
N GLU A 113 -15.68 -4.53 5.29
CA GLU A 113 -16.73 -5.31 5.98
C GLU A 113 -16.67 -6.81 5.68
N GLN A 114 -16.25 -7.17 4.44
CA GLN A 114 -16.12 -8.56 4.02
C GLN A 114 -14.78 -8.74 3.33
N TYR A 115 -13.94 -9.60 3.87
CA TYR A 115 -12.67 -9.96 3.27
C TYR A 115 -12.44 -11.48 3.36
N TRP A 116 -11.70 -12.01 2.39
CA TRP A 116 -11.33 -13.42 2.38
C TRP A 116 -9.84 -13.61 2.67
N ASN A 117 -9.02 -12.65 2.23
CA ASN A 117 -7.57 -12.61 2.45
C ASN A 117 -7.06 -11.18 2.30
N PHE A 118 -5.80 -10.97 2.61
CA PHE A 118 -5.16 -9.66 2.54
C PHE A 118 -5.12 -9.08 1.12
N GLU A 119 -4.91 -9.94 0.12
CA GLU A 119 -4.92 -9.54 -1.30
C GLU A 119 -6.27 -8.93 -1.71
N HIS A 120 -7.38 -9.50 -1.24
CA HIS A 120 -8.70 -8.93 -1.49
C HIS A 120 -8.87 -7.56 -0.82
N ILE A 121 -8.43 -7.42 0.42
CA ILE A 121 -8.44 -6.14 1.15
C ILE A 121 -7.66 -5.09 0.36
N MET A 122 -6.47 -5.44 -0.12
CA MET A 122 -5.64 -4.57 -0.95
C MET A 122 -6.35 -4.13 -2.22
N ALA A 123 -6.96 -5.06 -2.95
CA ALA A 123 -7.66 -4.73 -4.20
C ALA A 123 -8.83 -3.75 -3.98
N VAL A 124 -9.59 -3.92 -2.90
CA VAL A 124 -10.70 -3.00 -2.54
C VAL A 124 -10.17 -1.61 -2.21
N ASN A 125 -9.14 -1.52 -1.36
CA ASN A 125 -8.56 -0.23 -0.96
C ASN A 125 -7.81 0.45 -2.12
N ASN A 126 -7.09 -0.29 -2.94
CA ASN A 126 -6.48 0.26 -4.17
C ASN A 126 -7.53 0.86 -5.11
N SER A 127 -8.66 0.19 -5.28
CA SER A 127 -9.76 0.72 -6.09
C SER A 127 -10.24 2.07 -5.56
N ARG A 128 -10.44 2.15 -4.25
CA ARG A 128 -10.86 3.39 -3.59
C ARG A 128 -9.86 4.52 -3.78
N GLU A 129 -8.57 4.27 -3.53
CA GLU A 129 -7.51 5.29 -3.70
C GLU A 129 -7.40 5.76 -5.15
N LEU A 130 -7.50 4.84 -6.11
CA LEU A 130 -7.51 5.21 -7.54
C LEU A 130 -8.73 6.06 -7.90
N GLU A 131 -9.91 5.77 -7.35
CA GLU A 131 -11.13 6.56 -7.57
C GLU A 131 -11.05 7.96 -6.94
N GLU A 132 -10.41 8.06 -5.77
CA GLU A 132 -10.28 9.31 -5.02
C GLU A 132 -9.20 10.25 -5.59
N GLU A 133 -8.10 9.69 -6.10
CA GLU A 133 -6.91 10.49 -6.42
C GLU A 133 -6.67 10.70 -7.92
N VAL A 134 -7.17 9.81 -8.79
CA VAL A 134 -6.88 9.89 -10.24
C VAL A 134 -8.10 9.68 -11.11
N LEU A 135 -8.17 10.43 -12.21
CA LEU A 135 -9.15 10.24 -13.27
C LEU A 135 -8.49 9.44 -14.41
N ILE A 136 -8.88 8.16 -14.53
CA ILE A 136 -8.36 7.27 -15.57
C ILE A 136 -9.32 7.27 -16.75
N LYS A 137 -8.81 7.54 -17.95
CA LYS A 137 -9.57 7.54 -19.21
C LYS A 137 -8.97 6.54 -20.19
N ASN A 138 -9.85 5.95 -21.01
CA ASN A 138 -9.43 5.13 -22.14
C ASN A 138 -8.91 6.00 -23.32
N GLU A 139 -8.49 5.36 -24.40
CA GLU A 139 -8.00 6.03 -25.61
C GLU A 139 -9.03 6.94 -26.30
N TYR A 140 -10.33 6.74 -26.02
CA TYR A 140 -11.43 7.55 -26.54
C TYR A 140 -11.78 8.73 -25.63
N GLY A 141 -11.07 8.88 -24.49
CA GLY A 141 -11.32 9.93 -23.50
C GLY A 141 -12.47 9.65 -22.56
N GLU A 142 -13.02 8.42 -22.57
CA GLU A 142 -14.10 7.99 -21.67
C GLU A 142 -13.49 7.52 -20.34
N GLU A 143 -14.14 7.89 -19.25
CA GLU A 143 -13.72 7.49 -17.90
C GLU A 143 -13.87 5.98 -17.69
N ILE A 144 -12.84 5.35 -17.11
CA ILE A 144 -12.88 3.94 -16.72
C ILE A 144 -13.67 3.80 -15.44
N GLN A 145 -14.83 3.18 -15.53
CA GLN A 145 -15.80 3.04 -14.44
C GLN A 145 -15.42 1.98 -13.39
N SER A 146 -14.46 1.10 -13.66
CA SER A 146 -14.14 -0.03 -12.79
C SER A 146 -12.69 -0.07 -12.37
N HIS A 147 -12.34 0.82 -11.44
CA HIS A 147 -11.02 0.82 -10.80
C HIS A 147 -10.74 -0.49 -10.05
N TYR A 148 -11.77 -1.12 -9.48
CA TYR A 148 -11.64 -2.44 -8.84
C TYR A 148 -11.13 -3.53 -9.79
N LYS A 149 -11.57 -3.50 -11.06
CA LYS A 149 -11.09 -4.44 -12.07
C LYS A 149 -9.60 -4.24 -12.35
N LEU A 150 -9.15 -2.98 -12.41
CA LEU A 150 -7.73 -2.64 -12.56
C LEU A 150 -6.93 -3.07 -11.33
N ALA A 151 -7.39 -2.72 -10.14
CA ALA A 151 -6.74 -3.05 -8.89
C ALA A 151 -6.61 -4.57 -8.67
N LYS A 152 -7.65 -5.35 -9.06
CA LYS A 152 -7.61 -6.82 -9.01
C LYS A 152 -6.65 -7.46 -10.01
N GLN A 153 -6.30 -6.74 -11.09
CA GLN A 153 -5.32 -7.20 -12.08
C GLN A 153 -3.91 -6.73 -11.77
N SER A 154 -3.74 -5.93 -10.72
CA SER A 154 -2.41 -5.49 -10.30
C SER A 154 -1.60 -6.68 -9.80
N VAL A 155 -0.30 -6.56 -9.96
CA VAL A 155 0.67 -7.58 -9.60
C VAL A 155 1.59 -6.97 -8.56
N ILE A 156 1.78 -7.63 -7.42
CA ILE A 156 2.72 -7.17 -6.41
C ILE A 156 4.13 -7.24 -6.98
N LEU A 157 4.76 -6.09 -7.13
CA LEU A 157 6.11 -5.93 -7.67
C LEU A 157 7.19 -5.90 -6.60
N GLY A 158 6.81 -5.61 -5.35
CA GLY A 158 7.78 -5.55 -4.28
C GLY A 158 7.24 -4.94 -2.99
N LEU A 159 8.08 -4.97 -1.96
CA LEU A 159 7.85 -4.29 -0.69
C LEU A 159 8.82 -3.13 -0.54
N ILE A 160 8.34 -2.03 0.01
CA ILE A 160 9.13 -0.84 0.31
C ILE A 160 9.09 -0.65 1.83
N TYR A 161 10.24 -0.81 2.46
CA TYR A 161 10.39 -0.61 3.90
C TYR A 161 11.66 0.15 4.20
N SER A 162 11.59 1.11 5.09
CA SER A 162 12.73 1.89 5.57
C SER A 162 12.50 2.28 7.04
N GLN A 163 13.55 2.59 7.75
CA GLN A 163 13.52 3.14 9.11
C GLN A 163 14.24 4.49 9.20
N GLU A 164 14.52 5.11 8.05
CA GLU A 164 15.28 6.35 8.00
C GLU A 164 14.53 7.56 8.53
N THR A 165 13.20 7.52 8.45
CA THR A 165 12.34 8.59 8.97
C THR A 165 11.26 8.03 9.89
N GLU A 166 10.66 8.90 10.71
CA GLU A 166 9.53 8.52 11.58
C GLU A 166 8.34 7.98 10.76
N VAL A 167 8.10 8.53 9.57
CA VAL A 167 7.04 8.06 8.66
C VAL A 167 7.36 6.67 8.14
N ASP A 168 8.59 6.46 7.69
CA ASP A 168 8.99 5.18 7.10
C ASP A 168 8.94 4.05 8.12
N SER A 169 9.23 4.36 9.40
CA SER A 169 9.29 3.36 10.47
C SER A 169 7.95 2.70 10.80
N VAL A 170 6.84 3.30 10.42
CA VAL A 170 5.46 2.80 10.65
C VAL A 170 4.74 2.37 9.38
N HIS A 171 5.36 2.50 8.20
CA HIS A 171 4.74 2.13 6.94
C HIS A 171 5.44 0.94 6.27
N LEU A 172 4.64 0.11 5.60
CA LEU A 172 5.10 -0.93 4.69
C LEU A 172 4.46 -0.68 3.32
N GLY A 173 5.22 -0.13 2.39
CA GLY A 173 4.76 0.05 1.02
C GLY A 173 4.64 -1.30 0.31
N VAL A 174 3.49 -1.55 -0.30
CA VAL A 174 3.26 -2.72 -1.17
C VAL A 174 3.17 -2.20 -2.59
N LEU A 175 4.29 -2.29 -3.32
CA LEU A 175 4.40 -1.84 -4.69
C LEU A 175 3.64 -2.78 -5.63
N ASN A 176 2.73 -2.24 -6.43
CA ASN A 176 1.91 -3.01 -7.37
C ASN A 176 1.58 -2.23 -8.67
#